data_e24a6fb74e1a3212209756c139bf1b24
#
_entry.id   e24a6fb74e1a3212209756c139bf1b24
#
_cell.length_a   1.000
_cell.length_b   1.000
_cell.length_c   1.000
_cell.angle_alpha   90.00
_cell.angle_beta   90.00
_cell.angle_gamma   90.00
#
_symmetry.space_group_name_H-M   'P 1'
#
loop_
_entity.id
_entity.type
_entity.pdbx_description
1 polymer ?
#
loop_
_entity_poly.entity_id
_entity_poly.type
_entity_poly.pdbx_seq_one_letter_code
_entity_poly.pdbx_strand_id
1 'polypeptide(L)'
;MKTKIAFFDAKEYDRQSFINSNIDDEFDIKYLETRLTSDTCKLAEGCDAVCVFVNDDVNREVIDKLQVMGVKLIALRCAGYNNVDIEYAYGKIHVVRVPAYSPYAVAEHAMALLLTSIRRIHKAYIRTKDFNFSLNGLTGFDLHGKTVGVIS
;
A
#
# COMPACT_ATOMS: atom_id res chain seq x y z
N MET A 1 -26.72 2.03 -13.22
CA MET A 1 -25.81 3.20 -13.10
C MET A 1 -24.53 2.66 -12.48
N LYS A 2 -23.37 2.84 -13.10
CA LYS A 2 -22.11 2.33 -12.56
C LYS A 2 -21.69 3.16 -11.35
N THR A 3 -21.12 2.51 -10.33
CA THR A 3 -20.50 3.21 -9.18
C THR A 3 -19.19 3.84 -9.64
N LYS A 4 -19.04 5.14 -9.44
CA LYS A 4 -17.84 5.89 -9.84
C LYS A 4 -16.83 5.95 -8.71
N ILE A 5 -15.60 5.55 -8.99
CA ILE A 5 -14.53 5.46 -7.99
C ILE A 5 -13.34 6.31 -8.42
N ALA A 6 -12.89 7.25 -7.59
CA ALA A 6 -11.60 7.90 -7.75
C ALA A 6 -10.52 7.07 -7.05
N PHE A 7 -9.61 6.49 -7.84
CA PHE A 7 -8.53 5.63 -7.36
C PHE A 7 -7.23 6.42 -7.30
N PHE A 8 -6.80 6.80 -6.09
CA PHE A 8 -5.61 7.62 -5.86
C PHE A 8 -4.34 6.78 -5.75
N ASP A 9 -3.17 7.41 -5.99
CA ASP A 9 -1.83 6.80 -6.01
C ASP A 9 -1.77 5.51 -6.85
N ALA A 10 -2.48 5.51 -7.98
CA ALA A 10 -2.61 4.35 -8.87
C ALA A 10 -1.27 4.03 -9.54
N LYS A 11 -0.88 2.75 -9.50
CA LYS A 11 0.26 2.20 -10.22
C LYS A 11 -0.22 1.31 -11.36
N GLU A 12 0.65 1.00 -12.30
CA GLU A 12 0.30 0.16 -13.44
C GLU A 12 -0.23 -1.22 -13.03
N TYR A 13 0.38 -1.84 -12.01
CA TYR A 13 -0.08 -3.12 -11.49
C TYR A 13 -1.48 -3.05 -10.84
N ASP A 14 -1.84 -1.91 -10.23
CA ASP A 14 -3.19 -1.68 -9.71
C ASP A 14 -4.19 -1.65 -10.87
N ARG A 15 -3.91 -0.84 -11.90
CA ARG A 15 -4.77 -0.74 -13.09
C ARG A 15 -5.06 -2.11 -13.69
N GLN A 16 -4.00 -2.88 -13.94
CA GLN A 16 -4.13 -4.21 -14.54
C GLN A 16 -4.97 -5.16 -13.66
N SER A 17 -4.74 -5.14 -12.35
CA SER A 17 -5.45 -6.00 -11.41
C SER A 17 -6.94 -5.64 -11.33
N PHE A 18 -7.25 -4.34 -11.18
CA PHE A 18 -8.64 -3.88 -11.06
C PHE A 18 -9.43 -4.00 -12.36
N ILE A 19 -8.81 -3.77 -13.53
CA ILE A 19 -9.43 -4.02 -14.83
C ILE A 19 -9.80 -5.50 -14.97
N ASN A 20 -8.89 -6.41 -14.61
CA ASN A 20 -9.13 -7.85 -14.70
C ASN A 20 -10.21 -8.33 -13.70
N SER A 21 -10.38 -7.64 -12.57
CA SER A 21 -11.36 -8.00 -11.53
C SER A 21 -12.75 -7.38 -11.75
N ASN A 22 -12.86 -6.31 -12.55
CA ASN A 22 -14.13 -5.64 -12.86
C ASN A 22 -14.84 -6.31 -14.06
N ILE A 23 -15.01 -7.64 -13.95
CA ILE A 23 -15.51 -8.50 -15.05
C ILE A 23 -16.93 -8.07 -15.49
N ASP A 24 -17.79 -7.74 -14.50
CA ASP A 24 -19.18 -7.36 -14.77
C ASP A 24 -19.33 -5.87 -15.10
N ASP A 25 -18.22 -5.15 -15.21
CA ASP A 25 -18.18 -3.71 -15.55
C ASP A 25 -19.09 -2.84 -14.65
N GLU A 26 -19.17 -3.20 -13.36
CA GLU A 26 -20.03 -2.53 -12.36
C GLU A 26 -19.45 -1.18 -11.93
N PHE A 27 -18.13 -1.01 -12.02
CA PHE A 27 -17.40 0.15 -11.54
C PHE A 27 -16.84 0.97 -12.70
N ASP A 28 -17.00 2.29 -12.61
CA ASP A 28 -16.30 3.28 -13.43
C ASP A 28 -15.14 3.85 -12.63
N ILE A 29 -13.93 3.37 -12.92
CA ILE A 29 -12.74 3.67 -12.11
C ILE A 29 -11.89 4.74 -12.79
N LYS A 30 -11.79 5.90 -12.15
CA LYS A 30 -10.89 6.99 -12.54
C LYS A 30 -9.54 6.81 -11.84
N TYR A 31 -8.54 6.34 -12.56
CA TYR A 31 -7.20 6.13 -12.02
C TYR A 31 -6.40 7.45 -11.98
N LEU A 32 -5.90 7.80 -10.80
CA LEU A 32 -5.13 9.02 -10.51
C LEU A 32 -3.76 8.63 -9.97
N GLU A 33 -2.69 9.05 -10.60
CA GLU A 33 -1.31 8.75 -10.16
C GLU A 33 -0.89 9.61 -8.96
N THR A 34 -1.63 10.69 -8.70
CA THR A 34 -1.42 11.55 -7.54
C THR A 34 -2.01 10.94 -6.28
N ARG A 35 -1.44 11.31 -5.13
CA ARG A 35 -1.98 10.95 -3.81
C ARG A 35 -3.18 11.80 -3.45
N LEU A 36 -4.05 11.23 -2.60
CA LEU A 36 -5.12 11.99 -1.97
C LEU A 36 -4.55 12.88 -0.87
N THR A 37 -4.81 14.17 -0.98
CA THR A 37 -4.49 15.21 -0.01
C THR A 37 -5.61 16.25 -0.01
N SER A 38 -5.55 17.24 0.86
CA SER A 38 -6.51 18.36 0.86
C SER A 38 -6.52 19.15 -0.46
N ASP A 39 -5.40 19.18 -1.20
CA ASP A 39 -5.28 19.89 -2.47
C ASP A 39 -5.80 19.08 -3.67
N THR A 40 -5.66 17.76 -3.60
CA THR A 40 -5.99 16.86 -4.70
C THR A 40 -7.38 16.22 -4.57
N CYS A 41 -8.02 16.30 -3.41
CA CYS A 41 -9.32 15.67 -3.16
C CYS A 41 -10.43 16.12 -4.14
N LYS A 42 -10.32 17.34 -4.72
CA LYS A 42 -11.22 17.82 -5.77
C LYS A 42 -11.26 16.91 -7.02
N LEU A 43 -10.25 16.08 -7.23
CA LEU A 43 -10.22 15.12 -8.33
C LEU A 43 -11.25 13.98 -8.15
N ALA A 44 -11.81 13.83 -6.95
CA ALA A 44 -12.91 12.89 -6.65
C ALA A 44 -14.30 13.48 -6.94
N GLU A 45 -14.40 14.70 -7.45
CA GLU A 45 -15.69 15.31 -7.78
C GLU A 45 -16.49 14.45 -8.75
N GLY A 46 -17.76 14.20 -8.42
CA GLY A 46 -18.66 13.35 -9.17
C GLY A 46 -18.44 11.86 -9.01
N CYS A 47 -17.57 11.43 -8.05
CA CYS A 47 -17.39 10.03 -7.69
C CYS A 47 -18.22 9.67 -6.45
N ASP A 48 -18.65 8.40 -6.38
CA ASP A 48 -19.39 7.85 -5.24
C ASP A 48 -18.46 7.38 -4.13
N ALA A 49 -17.24 6.97 -4.51
CA ALA A 49 -16.24 6.42 -3.61
C ALA A 49 -14.82 6.87 -3.98
N VAL A 50 -13.92 6.79 -3.00
CA VAL A 50 -12.47 6.92 -3.22
C VAL A 50 -11.77 5.64 -2.81
N CYS A 51 -10.78 5.21 -3.59
CA CYS A 51 -9.88 4.12 -3.25
C CYS A 51 -8.51 4.70 -2.93
N VAL A 52 -7.99 4.39 -1.73
CA VAL A 52 -6.79 5.00 -1.16
C VAL A 52 -5.77 3.96 -0.70
N PHE A 53 -4.53 4.38 -0.52
CA PHE A 53 -3.44 3.55 -0.03
C PHE A 53 -2.77 4.19 1.20
N VAL A 54 -1.75 3.52 1.74
CA VAL A 54 -1.08 3.89 3.01
C VAL A 54 -0.44 5.29 3.02
N ASN A 55 -0.12 5.82 1.85
CA ASN A 55 0.53 7.14 1.70
C ASN A 55 -0.45 8.28 1.39
N ASP A 56 -1.74 7.96 1.24
CA ASP A 56 -2.79 8.97 1.08
C ASP A 56 -3.11 9.59 2.43
N ASP A 57 -3.45 10.87 2.45
CA ASP A 57 -3.82 11.59 3.67
C ASP A 57 -5.34 11.75 3.73
N VAL A 58 -5.97 11.05 4.67
CA VAL A 58 -7.42 11.06 4.88
C VAL A 58 -7.72 11.68 6.26
N ASN A 59 -7.21 12.90 6.44
CA ASN A 59 -7.46 13.70 7.63
C ASN A 59 -8.86 14.34 7.63
N ARG A 60 -9.19 15.10 8.67
CA ARG A 60 -10.51 15.74 8.85
C ARG A 60 -10.88 16.64 7.69
N GLU A 61 -9.94 17.44 7.22
CA GLU A 61 -10.19 18.37 6.11
C GLU A 61 -10.56 17.63 4.82
N VAL A 62 -9.84 16.54 4.53
CA VAL A 62 -10.12 15.67 3.36
C VAL A 62 -11.48 15.02 3.51
N ILE A 63 -11.80 14.48 4.69
CA ILE A 63 -13.11 13.84 4.96
C ILE A 63 -14.26 14.84 4.74
N ASP A 64 -14.15 16.06 5.26
CA ASP A 64 -15.18 17.08 5.07
C ASP A 64 -15.34 17.46 3.59
N LYS A 65 -14.24 17.64 2.87
CA LYS A 65 -14.28 17.94 1.42
C LYS A 65 -14.92 16.80 0.62
N LEU A 66 -14.55 15.53 0.91
CA LEU A 66 -15.15 14.37 0.27
C LEU A 66 -16.66 14.28 0.54
N GLN A 67 -17.08 14.54 1.77
CA GLN A 67 -18.48 14.55 2.18
C GLN A 67 -19.28 15.62 1.43
N VAL A 68 -18.74 16.85 1.33
CA VAL A 68 -19.36 17.95 0.58
C VAL A 68 -19.52 17.61 -0.89
N MET A 69 -18.58 16.88 -1.49
CA MET A 69 -18.64 16.39 -2.87
C MET A 69 -19.60 15.22 -3.08
N GLY A 70 -20.20 14.68 -1.99
CA GLY A 70 -21.14 13.56 -2.05
C GLY A 70 -20.49 12.18 -2.07
N VAL A 71 -19.20 12.07 -1.81
CA VAL A 71 -18.50 10.78 -1.67
C VAL A 71 -19.02 10.08 -0.41
N LYS A 72 -19.39 8.80 -0.54
CA LYS A 72 -20.03 8.02 0.52
C LYS A 72 -19.11 6.96 1.14
N LEU A 73 -18.04 6.59 0.43
CA LEU A 73 -17.19 5.47 0.81
C LEU A 73 -15.71 5.81 0.58
N ILE A 74 -14.90 5.51 1.58
CA ILE A 74 -13.44 5.45 1.51
C ILE A 74 -13.04 3.98 1.59
N ALA A 75 -12.45 3.43 0.53
CA ALA A 75 -11.98 2.06 0.46
C ALA A 75 -10.45 2.03 0.51
N LEU A 76 -9.89 1.46 1.59
CA LEU A 76 -8.45 1.25 1.69
C LEU A 76 -8.07 -0.09 1.04
N ARG A 77 -7.16 -0.04 0.06
CA ARG A 77 -6.58 -1.24 -0.56
C ARG A 77 -5.40 -1.81 0.23
N CYS A 78 -5.45 -1.66 1.56
CA CYS A 78 -4.45 -2.15 2.51
C CYS A 78 -5.10 -2.52 3.83
N ALA A 79 -4.35 -3.20 4.71
CA ALA A 79 -4.82 -3.57 6.03
C ALA A 79 -4.66 -2.45 7.06
N GLY A 80 -3.57 -1.66 6.97
CA GLY A 80 -3.35 -0.49 7.82
C GLY A 80 -4.33 0.63 7.52
N TYR A 81 -4.66 1.42 8.53
CA TYR A 81 -5.59 2.56 8.42
C TYR A 81 -5.16 3.79 9.22
N ASN A 82 -3.88 3.86 9.60
CA ASN A 82 -3.34 4.96 10.42
C ASN A 82 -3.37 6.32 9.69
N ASN A 83 -3.51 6.31 8.37
CA ASN A 83 -3.62 7.48 7.52
C ASN A 83 -5.05 8.02 7.42
N VAL A 84 -6.02 7.42 8.14
CA VAL A 84 -7.42 7.84 8.16
C VAL A 84 -7.80 8.26 9.57
N ASP A 85 -8.39 9.45 9.75
CA ASP A 85 -9.01 9.87 11.03
C ASP A 85 -10.36 9.14 11.19
N ILE A 86 -10.28 7.89 11.68
CA ILE A 86 -11.44 7.00 11.82
C ILE A 86 -12.48 7.56 12.79
N GLU A 87 -12.02 8.17 13.90
CA GLU A 87 -12.93 8.76 14.89
C GLU A 87 -13.74 9.90 14.26
N TYR A 88 -13.10 10.70 13.43
CA TYR A 88 -13.76 11.80 12.75
C TYR A 88 -14.66 11.34 11.59
N ALA A 89 -14.30 10.27 10.90
CA ALA A 89 -15.09 9.66 9.83
C ALA A 89 -16.38 9.02 10.32
N TYR A 90 -16.42 8.60 11.61
CA TYR A 90 -17.56 7.91 12.18
C TYR A 90 -18.85 8.73 12.07
N GLY A 91 -19.90 8.12 11.52
CA GLY A 91 -21.20 8.76 11.27
C GLY A 91 -21.24 9.75 10.10
N LYS A 92 -20.11 9.99 9.41
CA LYS A 92 -20.02 10.91 8.26
C LYS A 92 -19.83 10.19 6.93
N ILE A 93 -18.91 9.26 6.86
CA ILE A 93 -18.53 8.55 5.64
C ILE A 93 -18.15 7.10 5.98
N HIS A 94 -18.53 6.16 5.13
CA HIS A 94 -18.16 4.77 5.33
C HIS A 94 -16.68 4.57 5.04
N VAL A 95 -16.00 3.79 5.90
CA VAL A 95 -14.60 3.41 5.71
C VAL A 95 -14.50 1.89 5.73
N VAL A 96 -13.95 1.32 4.67
CA VAL A 96 -13.68 -0.12 4.56
C VAL A 96 -12.22 -0.37 4.23
N ARG A 97 -11.70 -1.52 4.61
CA ARG A 97 -10.32 -1.92 4.38
C ARG A 97 -10.19 -3.39 4.02
N VAL A 98 -9.04 -3.79 3.52
CA VAL A 98 -8.71 -5.21 3.42
C VAL A 98 -8.31 -5.69 4.82
N PRO A 99 -9.09 -6.57 5.46
CA PRO A 99 -8.84 -6.95 6.86
C PRO A 99 -7.54 -7.75 7.04
N ALA A 100 -7.21 -8.57 6.06
CA ALA A 100 -5.98 -9.36 6.01
C ALA A 100 -5.66 -9.74 4.56
N TYR A 101 -4.39 -9.83 4.24
CA TYR A 101 -3.86 -10.42 3.01
C TYR A 101 -2.68 -11.33 3.39
N SER A 102 -1.98 -11.93 2.46
CA SER A 102 -0.98 -12.97 2.73
C SER A 102 0.02 -12.62 3.86
N PRO A 103 -0.17 -13.07 5.10
CA PRO A 103 0.81 -12.86 6.16
C PRO A 103 2.13 -13.60 5.87
N TYR A 104 2.04 -14.68 5.09
CA TYR A 104 3.20 -15.46 4.67
C TYR A 104 4.16 -14.66 3.80
N ALA A 105 3.66 -13.86 2.86
CA ALA A 105 4.49 -13.02 2.01
C ALA A 105 5.32 -12.01 2.82
N VAL A 106 4.74 -11.42 3.87
CA VAL A 106 5.44 -10.50 4.76
C VAL A 106 6.51 -11.24 5.58
N ALA A 107 6.17 -12.41 6.12
CA ALA A 107 7.09 -13.23 6.90
C ALA A 107 8.28 -13.71 6.05
N GLU A 108 8.01 -14.22 4.85
CA GLU A 108 9.04 -14.67 3.92
C GLU A 108 9.97 -13.54 3.50
N HIS A 109 9.42 -12.35 3.22
CA HIS A 109 10.21 -11.18 2.89
C HIS A 109 11.11 -10.75 4.07
N ALA A 110 10.58 -10.76 5.29
CA ALA A 110 11.35 -10.46 6.49
C ALA A 110 12.52 -11.45 6.67
N MET A 111 12.27 -12.75 6.46
CA MET A 111 13.31 -13.78 6.51
C MET A 111 14.34 -13.62 5.39
N ALA A 112 13.92 -13.28 4.19
CA ALA A 112 14.82 -13.02 3.06
C ALA A 112 15.75 -11.84 3.35
N LEU A 113 15.22 -10.74 3.91
CA LEU A 113 16.01 -9.58 4.32
C LEU A 113 17.00 -9.92 5.45
N LEU A 114 16.54 -10.68 6.46
CA LEU A 114 17.38 -11.14 7.56
C LEU A 114 18.58 -11.95 7.05
N LEU A 115 18.31 -12.97 6.23
CA LEU A 115 19.37 -13.83 5.65
C LEU A 115 20.29 -13.03 4.71
N THR A 116 19.73 -12.16 3.89
CA THR A 116 20.51 -11.30 3.00
C THR A 116 21.47 -10.39 3.78
N SER A 117 20.99 -9.82 4.90
CA SER A 117 21.80 -8.96 5.76
C SER A 117 22.93 -9.74 6.42
N ILE A 118 22.63 -10.88 7.04
CA ILE A 118 23.60 -11.69 7.78
C ILE A 118 24.65 -12.29 6.85
N ARG A 119 24.22 -12.87 5.72
CA ARG A 119 25.11 -13.54 4.77
C ARG A 119 25.73 -12.59 3.75
N ARG A 120 25.47 -11.27 3.85
CA ARG A 120 26.02 -10.24 2.95
C ARG A 120 25.72 -10.47 1.47
N ILE A 121 24.60 -11.13 1.14
CA ILE A 121 24.25 -11.57 -0.22
C ILE A 121 24.23 -10.38 -1.19
N HIS A 122 23.63 -9.25 -0.82
CA HIS A 122 23.59 -8.04 -1.63
C HIS A 122 24.98 -7.51 -1.98
N LYS A 123 25.93 -7.55 -1.02
CA LYS A 123 27.32 -7.11 -1.26
C LYS A 123 28.08 -8.07 -2.15
N ALA A 124 27.89 -9.38 -1.92
CA ALA A 124 28.51 -10.40 -2.76
C ALA A 124 28.00 -10.31 -4.22
N TYR A 125 26.69 -10.10 -4.41
CA TYR A 125 26.10 -9.93 -5.73
C TYR A 125 26.70 -8.74 -6.50
N ILE A 126 26.81 -7.57 -5.87
CA ILE A 126 27.41 -6.38 -6.51
C ILE A 126 28.86 -6.65 -6.88
N ARG A 127 29.67 -7.21 -5.95
CA ARG A 127 31.09 -7.51 -6.21
C ARG A 127 31.29 -8.50 -7.37
N THR A 128 30.49 -9.56 -7.42
CA THR A 128 30.59 -10.53 -8.53
C THR A 128 30.26 -9.91 -9.88
N LYS A 129 29.35 -8.95 -9.94
CA LYS A 129 29.10 -8.17 -11.17
C LYS A 129 30.31 -7.35 -11.60
N ASP A 130 31.09 -6.86 -10.64
CA ASP A 130 32.31 -6.11 -10.87
C ASP A 130 33.55 -7.02 -11.00
N PHE A 131 33.36 -8.32 -11.22
CA PHE A 131 34.42 -9.35 -11.30
C PHE A 131 35.34 -9.39 -10.08
N ASN A 132 34.87 -8.92 -8.92
CA ASN A 132 35.59 -8.95 -7.64
C ASN A 132 35.14 -10.16 -6.81
N PHE A 133 35.95 -11.19 -6.76
CA PHE A 133 35.68 -12.44 -6.05
C PHE A 133 36.32 -12.49 -4.63
N SER A 134 36.84 -11.37 -4.12
CA SER A 134 37.38 -11.30 -2.78
C SER A 134 36.32 -11.53 -1.72
N LEU A 135 36.61 -12.39 -0.73
CA LEU A 135 35.73 -12.66 0.41
C LEU A 135 35.89 -11.64 1.55
N ASN A 136 36.83 -10.70 1.43
CA ASN A 136 37.09 -9.70 2.46
C ASN A 136 35.83 -8.86 2.76
N GLY A 137 35.40 -8.82 4.02
CA GLY A 137 34.21 -8.09 4.47
C GLY A 137 32.86 -8.73 4.06
N LEU A 138 32.86 -9.98 3.54
CA LEU A 138 31.64 -10.77 3.27
C LEU A 138 31.36 -11.80 4.36
N THR A 139 32.19 -11.90 5.38
CA THR A 139 31.99 -12.81 6.51
C THR A 139 30.68 -12.46 7.23
N GLY A 140 29.82 -13.44 7.37
CA GLY A 140 28.58 -13.39 8.14
C GLY A 140 28.65 -14.37 9.31
N PHE A 141 27.48 -14.72 9.85
CA PHE A 141 27.37 -15.74 10.90
C PHE A 141 26.15 -16.64 10.64
N ASP A 142 26.11 -17.79 11.30
CA ASP A 142 25.00 -18.74 11.19
C ASP A 142 23.89 -18.37 12.19
N LEU A 143 22.63 -18.52 11.75
CA LEU A 143 21.47 -18.35 12.63
C LEU A 143 21.24 -19.54 13.57
N HIS A 144 21.87 -20.67 13.29
CA HIS A 144 21.74 -21.87 14.13
C HIS A 144 22.08 -21.52 15.60
N GLY A 145 21.19 -21.87 16.52
CA GLY A 145 21.32 -21.59 17.93
C GLY A 145 21.17 -20.12 18.35
N LYS A 146 20.75 -19.24 17.44
CA LYS A 146 20.47 -17.82 17.73
C LYS A 146 18.98 -17.57 18.00
N THR A 147 18.71 -16.54 18.77
CA THR A 147 17.35 -16.05 19.02
C THR A 147 17.09 -14.82 18.15
N VAL A 148 15.93 -14.76 17.51
CA VAL A 148 15.46 -13.61 16.72
C VAL A 148 14.29 -12.98 17.46
N GLY A 149 14.37 -11.68 17.73
CA GLY A 149 13.26 -10.89 18.26
C GLY A 149 12.52 -10.21 17.11
N VAL A 150 11.19 -10.25 17.14
CA VAL A 150 10.32 -9.53 16.20
C VAL A 150 9.59 -8.43 16.97
N ILE A 151 9.73 -7.20 16.50
CA ILE A 151 9.05 -6.02 17.06
C ILE A 151 8.06 -5.57 15.99
N SER A 152 6.76 -5.57 16.36
CA SER A 152 5.65 -5.20 15.47
C SER A 152 4.94 -3.96 16.00
#